data_a26dd265ad32209854a3edcac739102d
#
_entry.id   a26dd265ad32209854a3edcac739102d
#
_cell.length_a   1.000
_cell.length_b   1.000
_cell.length_c   1.000
_cell.angle_alpha   90.00
_cell.angle_beta   90.00
_cell.angle_gamma   90.00
#
_symmetry.space_group_name_H-M   'P 1'
#
loop_
_entity.id
_entity.type
_entity.pdbx_description
1 polymer ?
#
loop_
_entity_poly.entity_id
_entity_poly.type
_entity_poly.pdbx_seq_one_letter_code
_entity_poly.pdbx_strand_id
1 'polypeptide(L)'
;MDTSDESSALILSSDSKVTAYTSRRYVPLEFVSILLFIPVIAMLPIQQFYVIDEISKRYGAHESTNTTNKYCPDYNKNQTSINNSNTNNLIQSESANVLMYLSFFSTFVAVIPILIMGALADRFGRKLCLIISMVGILLKEIVMIVTVYAGLSLWVLVAGEFCQGITGHFGGALAALMGMTADITTPGRSRAIRISIVEGSVAVTMALTTLGIGIWIKDGNYKHPLIFCVACTILAIIFTVFILPETSTSHKQTDRPFRTKGIFGACYQIYKTVDRKRRKKIIVGQILFCIVVAAIIGKTNVQTLFLLHEPLCWSELHVQVFTCLSMLINWGSVVIAVKILHKFCHDYGIVVAGAFTAIAASITFAFGRENWIIYICKF
;
A
#
# COMPACT_ATOMS: atom_id res chain seq x y z
N MET A 1 39.85 -35.82 -9.31
CA MET A 1 39.45 -35.49 -10.66
C MET A 1 37.99 -35.90 -10.78
N ASP A 2 36.93 -35.17 -10.88
CA ASP A 2 36.65 -33.78 -11.20
C ASP A 2 35.24 -33.44 -10.68
N THR A 3 35.12 -33.03 -9.43
CA THR A 3 33.83 -32.46 -8.94
C THR A 3 33.86 -30.93 -8.89
N SER A 4 35.05 -30.33 -9.06
CA SER A 4 35.23 -28.89 -9.09
C SER A 4 34.89 -28.26 -10.45
N ASP A 5 35.07 -28.99 -11.56
CA ASP A 5 34.80 -28.46 -12.89
C ASP A 5 33.33 -28.46 -13.27
N GLU A 6 32.51 -29.43 -12.79
CA GLU A 6 31.07 -29.41 -13.02
C GLU A 6 30.34 -28.27 -12.25
N SER A 7 30.79 -27.98 -11.04
CA SER A 7 30.22 -26.86 -10.27
C SER A 7 30.58 -25.49 -10.87
N SER A 8 31.81 -25.37 -11.40
CA SER A 8 32.25 -24.14 -12.07
C SER A 8 31.55 -23.94 -13.43
N ALA A 9 31.31 -25.02 -14.17
CA ALA A 9 30.56 -25.00 -15.43
C ALA A 9 29.09 -24.67 -15.23
N LEU A 10 28.48 -25.16 -14.15
CA LEU A 10 27.10 -24.83 -13.77
C LEU A 10 26.93 -23.36 -13.34
N ILE A 11 27.89 -22.81 -12.60
CA ILE A 11 27.90 -21.40 -12.18
C ILE A 11 28.11 -20.51 -13.43
N LEU A 12 29.06 -20.82 -14.31
CA LEU A 12 29.30 -20.09 -15.56
C LEU A 12 28.09 -20.16 -16.51
N SER A 13 27.40 -21.30 -16.60
CA SER A 13 26.18 -21.44 -17.42
C SER A 13 24.98 -20.68 -16.83
N SER A 14 24.88 -20.57 -15.52
CA SER A 14 23.85 -19.77 -14.89
C SER A 14 24.11 -18.26 -15.05
N ASP A 15 25.36 -17.83 -14.91
CA ASP A 15 25.73 -16.43 -15.11
C ASP A 15 25.60 -16.00 -16.59
N SER A 16 25.93 -16.86 -17.54
CA SER A 16 25.73 -16.57 -18.96
C SER A 16 24.26 -16.51 -19.36
N LYS A 17 23.40 -17.32 -18.74
CA LYS A 17 21.94 -17.23 -18.95
C LYS A 17 21.33 -15.99 -18.31
N VAL A 18 21.79 -15.59 -17.13
CA VAL A 18 21.35 -14.35 -16.45
C VAL A 18 21.85 -13.13 -17.22
N THR A 19 23.11 -13.11 -17.68
CA THR A 19 23.63 -12.03 -18.52
C THR A 19 23.00 -11.98 -19.91
N ALA A 20 22.65 -13.10 -20.52
CA ALA A 20 21.92 -13.15 -21.79
C ALA A 20 20.47 -12.65 -21.64
N TYR A 21 19.85 -12.85 -20.48
CA TYR A 21 18.50 -12.33 -20.19
C TYR A 21 18.54 -10.83 -19.90
N THR A 22 19.53 -10.34 -19.15
CA THR A 22 19.70 -8.91 -18.86
C THR A 22 20.14 -8.10 -20.08
N SER A 23 20.87 -8.71 -21.03
CA SER A 23 21.29 -8.07 -22.26
C SER A 23 20.16 -7.89 -23.28
N ARG A 24 19.06 -8.65 -23.19
CA ARG A 24 18.06 -8.67 -24.27
C ARG A 24 16.83 -7.79 -24.08
N ARG A 25 16.44 -7.38 -22.85
CA ARG A 25 15.32 -6.46 -22.64
C ARG A 25 15.45 -5.74 -21.31
N TYR A 26 15.61 -4.43 -21.38
CA TYR A 26 15.33 -3.56 -20.25
C TYR A 26 13.84 -3.74 -19.90
N VAL A 27 13.57 -4.34 -18.73
CA VAL A 27 12.19 -4.55 -18.27
C VAL A 27 11.79 -3.33 -17.47
N PRO A 28 10.87 -2.49 -17.96
CA PRO A 28 10.51 -1.23 -17.32
C PRO A 28 9.54 -1.48 -16.14
N LEU A 29 9.99 -2.21 -15.12
CA LEU A 29 9.19 -2.51 -13.93
C LEU A 29 8.82 -1.24 -13.16
N GLU A 30 9.70 -0.24 -13.18
CA GLU A 30 9.45 1.06 -12.56
C GLU A 30 8.25 1.76 -13.20
N PHE A 31 8.12 1.68 -14.52
CA PHE A 31 6.98 2.28 -15.21
C PHE A 31 5.67 1.58 -14.87
N VAL A 32 5.68 0.25 -14.80
CA VAL A 32 4.52 -0.53 -14.35
C VAL A 32 4.18 -0.18 -12.90
N SER A 33 5.18 -0.07 -12.03
CA SER A 33 4.96 0.29 -10.62
C SER A 33 4.35 1.68 -10.48
N ILE A 34 4.80 2.67 -11.25
CA ILE A 34 4.23 4.02 -11.25
C ILE A 34 2.76 3.97 -11.68
N LEU A 35 2.45 3.36 -12.83
CA LEU A 35 1.08 3.28 -13.33
C LEU A 35 0.13 2.53 -12.38
N LEU A 36 0.62 1.48 -11.72
CA LEU A 36 -0.16 0.69 -10.79
C LEU A 36 -0.41 1.43 -9.47
N PHE A 37 0.60 2.10 -8.93
CA PHE A 37 0.48 2.73 -7.61
C PHE A 37 -0.22 4.08 -7.63
N ILE A 38 -0.31 4.77 -8.77
CA ILE A 38 -1.14 5.98 -8.89
C ILE A 38 -2.59 5.69 -8.43
N PRO A 39 -3.35 4.78 -9.05
CA PRO A 39 -4.73 4.53 -8.66
C PRO A 39 -4.86 3.93 -7.25
N VAL A 40 -3.95 3.02 -6.86
CA VAL A 40 -3.96 2.41 -5.52
C VAL A 40 -3.89 3.46 -4.42
N ILE A 41 -3.02 4.45 -4.58
CA ILE A 41 -2.83 5.52 -3.59
C ILE A 41 -3.91 6.60 -3.70
N ALA A 42 -4.32 6.95 -4.91
CA ALA A 42 -5.37 7.92 -5.14
C ALA A 42 -6.71 7.49 -4.51
N MET A 43 -7.02 6.21 -4.55
CA MET A 43 -8.27 5.67 -3.99
C MET A 43 -8.38 5.85 -2.47
N LEU A 44 -7.26 5.92 -1.73
CA LEU A 44 -7.30 6.07 -0.26
C LEU A 44 -7.94 7.41 0.15
N PRO A 45 -7.41 8.59 -0.23
CA PRO A 45 -8.04 9.86 0.12
C PRO A 45 -9.40 10.05 -0.54
N ILE A 46 -9.59 9.63 -1.80
CA ILE A 46 -10.87 9.75 -2.49
C ILE A 46 -11.98 9.03 -1.69
N GLN A 47 -11.73 7.79 -1.29
CA GLN A 47 -12.70 7.00 -0.52
C GLN A 47 -12.94 7.60 0.87
N GLN A 48 -11.88 8.05 1.56
CA GLN A 48 -11.99 8.66 2.89
C GLN A 48 -12.83 9.94 2.85
N PHE A 49 -12.50 10.88 1.98
CA PHE A 49 -13.22 12.15 1.90
C PHE A 49 -14.63 12.00 1.34
N TYR A 50 -14.87 11.08 0.39
CA TYR A 50 -16.21 10.79 -0.09
C TYR A 50 -17.12 10.23 1.01
N VAL A 51 -16.62 9.30 1.84
CA VAL A 51 -17.39 8.74 2.97
C VAL A 51 -17.73 9.82 3.98
N ILE A 52 -16.76 10.67 4.36
CA ILE A 52 -16.98 11.77 5.30
C ILE A 52 -18.00 12.77 4.73
N ASP A 53 -17.87 13.12 3.45
CA ASP A 53 -18.76 14.08 2.77
C ASP A 53 -20.20 13.56 2.69
N GLU A 54 -20.37 12.29 2.34
CA GLU A 54 -21.69 11.66 2.23
C GLU A 54 -22.39 11.51 3.59
N ILE A 55 -21.64 11.20 4.64
CA ILE A 55 -22.16 11.16 6.00
C ILE A 55 -22.50 12.58 6.49
N SER A 56 -21.66 13.57 6.21
CA SER A 56 -21.93 14.98 6.55
C SER A 56 -23.22 15.49 5.92
N LYS A 57 -23.49 15.11 4.68
CA LYS A 57 -24.77 15.45 4.00
C LYS A 57 -26.00 14.87 4.72
N ARG A 58 -25.91 13.65 5.23
CA ARG A 58 -27.02 13.01 5.99
C ARG A 58 -27.36 13.74 7.26
N TYR A 59 -26.38 14.36 7.92
CA TYR A 59 -26.56 15.15 9.14
C TYR A 59 -26.84 16.63 8.89
N GLY A 60 -27.04 17.04 7.62
CA GLY A 60 -27.35 18.44 7.28
C GLY A 60 -26.23 19.43 7.53
N ALA A 61 -24.99 18.94 7.74
CA ALA A 61 -23.83 19.79 8.03
C ALA A 61 -23.29 20.53 6.80
N HIS A 62 -23.86 20.29 5.61
CA HIS A 62 -23.35 20.82 4.32
C HIS A 62 -23.83 22.23 3.99
N GLU A 63 -24.79 22.81 4.70
CA GLU A 63 -25.40 24.12 4.33
C GLU A 63 -24.64 25.36 4.85
N SER A 64 -23.52 25.20 5.55
CA SER A 64 -22.72 26.34 6.04
C SER A 64 -21.67 26.76 4.98
N THR A 65 -22.12 27.48 3.96
CA THR A 65 -21.37 27.83 2.73
C THR A 65 -20.29 28.90 2.86
N ASN A 66 -19.89 29.33 4.05
CA ASN A 66 -18.94 30.45 4.18
C ASN A 66 -17.82 30.28 5.22
N THR A 67 -17.49 29.05 5.63
CA THR A 67 -16.39 28.84 6.57
C THR A 67 -15.22 28.16 5.88
N THR A 68 -14.04 28.68 6.09
CA THR A 68 -12.74 28.21 5.55
C THR A 68 -12.42 26.76 5.95
N ASN A 69 -13.14 26.19 6.92
CA ASN A 69 -12.95 24.81 7.40
C ASN A 69 -14.29 24.08 7.51
N LYS A 70 -14.58 23.24 6.53
CA LYS A 70 -15.80 22.43 6.39
C LYS A 70 -16.11 21.52 7.59
N TYR A 71 -15.10 21.13 8.37
CA TYR A 71 -15.19 20.14 9.44
C TYR A 71 -15.11 20.70 10.86
N CYS A 72 -14.89 22.05 11.02
CA CYS A 72 -14.85 22.70 12.32
C CYS A 72 -15.72 23.94 12.32
N PRO A 73 -16.63 24.10 13.28
CA PRO A 73 -17.45 25.31 13.42
C PRO A 73 -16.59 26.50 13.88
N ASP A 74 -16.86 27.70 13.32
CA ASP A 74 -16.26 28.93 13.81
C ASP A 74 -16.70 29.20 15.25
N TYR A 75 -15.74 29.40 16.14
CA TYR A 75 -15.91 29.64 17.58
C TYR A 75 -16.66 30.94 17.92
N ASN A 76 -17.02 31.76 16.93
CA ASN A 76 -17.56 33.12 17.13
C ASN A 76 -19.09 33.25 17.05
N LYS A 77 -19.88 32.18 17.02
CA LYS A 77 -21.36 32.30 17.05
C LYS A 77 -21.95 31.63 18.28
N ASN A 78 -22.35 32.50 19.24
CA ASN A 78 -23.04 32.15 20.48
C ASN A 78 -24.27 31.25 20.24
N GLN A 79 -24.43 30.20 21.05
CA GLN A 79 -25.63 29.38 21.30
C GLN A 79 -25.99 28.25 20.32
N THR A 80 -25.48 28.19 19.10
CA THR A 80 -25.63 27.01 18.21
C THR A 80 -24.48 25.98 18.34
N SER A 81 -23.50 26.29 19.16
CA SER A 81 -22.24 25.54 19.23
C SER A 81 -22.34 24.13 19.84
N ILE A 82 -23.27 23.92 20.81
CA ILE A 82 -23.37 22.60 21.50
C ILE A 82 -23.98 21.53 20.58
N ASN A 83 -25.02 21.91 19.81
CA ASN A 83 -25.60 20.97 18.84
C ASN A 83 -24.68 20.65 17.71
N ASN A 84 -23.90 21.63 17.23
CA ASN A 84 -22.90 21.42 16.14
C ASN A 84 -21.72 20.55 16.60
N SER A 85 -21.24 20.70 17.82
CA SER A 85 -20.19 19.84 18.38
C SER A 85 -20.62 18.38 18.47
N ASN A 86 -21.83 18.11 18.96
CA ASN A 86 -22.37 16.75 19.03
C ASN A 86 -22.55 16.14 17.63
N THR A 87 -23.02 16.91 16.66
CA THR A 87 -23.19 16.46 15.27
C THR A 87 -21.84 16.13 14.62
N ASN A 88 -20.81 16.96 14.82
CA ASN A 88 -19.47 16.70 14.31
C ASN A 88 -18.85 15.43 14.91
N ASN A 89 -19.05 15.19 16.21
CA ASN A 89 -18.60 13.96 16.86
C ASN A 89 -19.33 12.72 16.31
N LEU A 90 -20.61 12.82 15.99
CA LEU A 90 -21.37 11.74 15.35
C LEU A 90 -20.89 11.46 13.95
N ILE A 91 -20.68 12.49 13.12
CA ILE A 91 -20.15 12.36 11.76
C ILE A 91 -18.79 11.68 11.78
N GLN A 92 -17.90 12.11 12.67
CA GLN A 92 -16.59 11.52 12.81
C GLN A 92 -16.64 10.04 13.24
N SER A 93 -17.46 9.73 14.24
CA SER A 93 -17.63 8.37 14.75
C SER A 93 -18.22 7.44 13.69
N GLU A 94 -19.25 7.87 12.97
CA GLU A 94 -19.87 7.08 11.89
C GLU A 94 -18.89 6.89 10.72
N SER A 95 -18.18 7.95 10.31
CA SER A 95 -17.17 7.88 9.27
C SER A 95 -16.04 6.92 9.63
N ALA A 96 -15.55 7.00 10.87
CA ALA A 96 -14.52 6.09 11.37
C ALA A 96 -14.99 4.63 11.33
N ASN A 97 -16.23 4.36 11.75
CA ASN A 97 -16.79 3.00 11.72
C ASN A 97 -16.91 2.47 10.29
N VAL A 98 -17.47 3.26 9.37
CA VAL A 98 -17.59 2.84 7.96
C VAL A 98 -16.21 2.56 7.35
N LEU A 99 -15.24 3.46 7.51
CA LEU A 99 -13.87 3.27 7.00
C LEU A 99 -13.17 2.07 7.65
N MET A 100 -13.41 1.82 8.93
CA MET A 100 -12.91 0.65 9.63
C MET A 100 -13.49 -0.64 9.04
N TYR A 101 -14.80 -0.71 8.81
CA TYR A 101 -15.43 -1.88 8.19
C TYR A 101 -14.92 -2.12 6.77
N LEU A 102 -14.81 -1.10 5.94
CA LEU A 102 -14.26 -1.21 4.59
C LEU A 102 -12.83 -1.77 4.61
N SER A 103 -11.96 -1.22 5.45
CA SER A 103 -10.58 -1.69 5.61
C SER A 103 -10.49 -3.11 6.16
N PHE A 104 -11.38 -3.48 7.10
CA PHE A 104 -11.45 -4.82 7.66
C PHE A 104 -11.83 -5.83 6.58
N PHE A 105 -12.91 -5.58 5.82
CA PHE A 105 -13.35 -6.47 4.75
C PHE A 105 -12.28 -6.65 3.68
N SER A 106 -11.65 -5.57 3.25
CA SER A 106 -10.58 -5.60 2.26
C SER A 106 -9.41 -6.48 2.71
N THR A 107 -8.93 -6.24 3.93
CA THR A 107 -7.76 -6.94 4.46
C THR A 107 -8.08 -8.40 4.81
N PHE A 108 -9.22 -8.65 5.48
CA PHE A 108 -9.59 -10.00 5.91
C PHE A 108 -9.82 -10.95 4.73
N VAL A 109 -10.53 -10.48 3.71
CA VAL A 109 -10.78 -11.27 2.50
C VAL A 109 -9.48 -11.56 1.76
N ALA A 110 -8.49 -10.66 1.78
CA ALA A 110 -7.24 -10.80 1.06
C ALA A 110 -6.26 -11.82 1.67
N VAL A 111 -6.41 -12.18 2.94
CA VAL A 111 -5.45 -13.08 3.64
C VAL A 111 -5.21 -14.39 2.92
N ILE A 112 -6.29 -15.09 2.53
CA ILE A 112 -6.19 -16.38 1.85
C ILE A 112 -5.71 -16.22 0.40
N PRO A 113 -6.29 -15.31 -0.42
CA PRO A 113 -5.83 -15.07 -1.79
C PRO A 113 -4.35 -14.68 -1.90
N ILE A 114 -3.82 -13.85 -1.01
CA ILE A 114 -2.39 -13.47 -1.05
C ILE A 114 -1.48 -14.70 -0.90
N LEU A 115 -1.81 -15.63 -0.01
CA LEU A 115 -1.05 -16.87 0.16
C LEU A 115 -1.12 -17.76 -1.10
N ILE A 116 -2.30 -17.83 -1.71
CA ILE A 116 -2.51 -18.58 -2.96
C ILE A 116 -1.75 -17.92 -4.11
N MET A 117 -1.75 -16.60 -4.19
CA MET A 117 -1.06 -15.83 -5.24
C MET A 117 0.44 -16.08 -5.24
N GLY A 118 1.09 -16.25 -4.06
CA GLY A 118 2.49 -16.64 -4.00
C GLY A 118 2.77 -17.97 -4.70
N ALA A 119 1.99 -18.99 -4.40
CA ALA A 119 2.13 -20.31 -5.05
C ALA A 119 1.70 -20.30 -6.52
N LEU A 120 0.71 -19.48 -6.88
CA LEU A 120 0.26 -19.28 -8.26
C LEU A 120 1.37 -18.59 -9.10
N ALA A 121 2.04 -17.61 -8.53
CA ALA A 121 3.15 -16.89 -9.16
C ALA A 121 4.32 -17.81 -9.50
N ASP A 122 4.63 -18.75 -8.61
CA ASP A 122 5.71 -19.70 -8.84
C ASP A 122 5.37 -20.75 -9.91
N ARG A 123 4.08 -21.03 -10.13
CA ARG A 123 3.61 -22.08 -11.06
C ARG A 123 3.20 -21.54 -12.43
N PHE A 124 2.38 -20.49 -12.46
CA PHE A 124 1.79 -19.96 -13.69
C PHE A 124 2.48 -18.69 -14.18
N GLY A 125 3.43 -18.19 -13.38
CA GLY A 125 4.17 -17.00 -13.71
C GLY A 125 3.73 -15.78 -12.90
N ARG A 126 4.66 -14.85 -12.73
CA ARG A 126 4.44 -13.65 -11.91
C ARG A 126 3.59 -12.61 -12.62
N LYS A 127 3.67 -12.56 -13.95
CA LYS A 127 2.87 -11.65 -14.78
C LYS A 127 1.37 -11.90 -14.62
N LEU A 128 0.94 -13.16 -14.60
CA LEU A 128 -0.47 -13.51 -14.42
C LEU A 128 -0.99 -13.04 -13.06
N CYS A 129 -0.22 -13.24 -11.99
CA CYS A 129 -0.60 -12.79 -10.66
C CYS A 129 -0.72 -11.27 -10.57
N LEU A 130 0.18 -10.54 -11.22
CA LEU A 130 0.13 -9.09 -11.32
C LEU A 130 -1.15 -8.62 -12.03
N ILE A 131 -1.50 -9.24 -13.15
CA ILE A 131 -2.74 -8.92 -13.91
C ILE A 131 -3.99 -9.20 -13.07
N ILE A 132 -4.06 -10.35 -12.37
CA ILE A 132 -5.21 -10.69 -11.52
C ILE A 132 -5.41 -9.62 -10.44
N SER A 133 -4.34 -9.19 -9.78
CA SER A 133 -4.43 -8.13 -8.76
C SER A 133 -4.85 -6.79 -9.35
N MET A 134 -4.36 -6.42 -10.55
CA MET A 134 -4.77 -5.20 -11.25
C MET A 134 -6.26 -5.23 -11.63
N VAL A 135 -6.78 -6.37 -12.07
CA VAL A 135 -8.21 -6.54 -12.35
C VAL A 135 -9.05 -6.32 -11.09
N GLY A 136 -8.61 -6.81 -9.93
CA GLY A 136 -9.30 -6.55 -8.68
C GLY A 136 -9.31 -5.09 -8.27
N ILE A 137 -8.22 -4.37 -8.50
CA ILE A 137 -8.13 -2.92 -8.28
C ILE A 137 -9.13 -2.20 -9.21
N LEU A 138 -9.15 -2.57 -10.49
CA LEU A 138 -10.09 -2.02 -11.48
C LEU A 138 -11.55 -2.25 -11.08
N LEU A 139 -11.90 -3.44 -10.60
CA LEU A 139 -13.27 -3.73 -10.15
C LEU A 139 -13.67 -2.85 -8.95
N LYS A 140 -12.79 -2.65 -7.98
CA LYS A 140 -13.04 -1.71 -6.88
C LYS A 140 -13.27 -0.29 -7.38
N GLU A 141 -12.46 0.19 -8.30
CA GLU A 141 -12.61 1.53 -8.90
C GLU A 141 -13.93 1.69 -9.63
N ILE A 142 -14.35 0.67 -10.38
CA ILE A 142 -15.65 0.66 -11.06
C ILE A 142 -16.80 0.73 -10.05
N VAL A 143 -16.76 -0.07 -8.99
CA VAL A 143 -17.78 -0.01 -7.90
C VAL A 143 -17.81 1.38 -7.28
N MET A 144 -16.66 2.00 -7.02
CA MET A 144 -16.58 3.35 -6.48
C MET A 144 -17.18 4.39 -7.43
N ILE A 145 -16.86 4.33 -8.74
CA ILE A 145 -17.46 5.20 -9.76
C ILE A 145 -18.98 5.05 -9.77
N VAL A 146 -19.48 3.83 -9.86
CA VAL A 146 -20.93 3.57 -9.89
C VAL A 146 -21.59 4.13 -8.63
N THR A 147 -20.97 3.94 -7.46
CA THR A 147 -21.50 4.49 -6.20
C THR A 147 -21.58 6.01 -6.21
N VAL A 148 -20.53 6.70 -6.69
CA VAL A 148 -20.48 8.17 -6.76
C VAL A 148 -21.45 8.75 -7.80
N TYR A 149 -21.58 8.09 -8.98
CA TYR A 149 -22.46 8.59 -10.04
C TYR A 149 -23.93 8.32 -9.81
N ALA A 150 -24.25 7.15 -9.28
CA ALA A 150 -25.65 6.74 -9.02
C ALA A 150 -26.15 7.13 -7.60
N GLY A 151 -25.29 7.73 -6.76
CA GLY A 151 -25.66 8.11 -5.38
C GLY A 151 -26.06 6.91 -4.53
N LEU A 152 -25.38 5.77 -4.68
CA LEU A 152 -25.72 4.54 -3.97
C LEU A 152 -25.28 4.60 -2.51
N SER A 153 -25.83 3.69 -1.72
CA SER A 153 -25.42 3.54 -0.31
C SER A 153 -23.92 3.25 -0.17
N LEU A 154 -23.28 3.83 0.86
CA LEU A 154 -21.88 3.60 1.20
C LEU A 154 -21.52 2.12 1.39
N TRP A 155 -22.50 1.29 1.77
CA TRP A 155 -22.31 -0.16 1.94
C TRP A 155 -22.02 -0.90 0.61
N VAL A 156 -22.36 -0.31 -0.54
CA VAL A 156 -22.00 -0.86 -1.85
C VAL A 156 -20.47 -0.91 -2.03
N LEU A 157 -19.74 -0.01 -1.39
CA LEU A 157 -18.27 -0.01 -1.42
C LEU A 157 -17.67 -1.30 -0.86
N VAL A 158 -18.36 -2.00 0.04
CA VAL A 158 -17.93 -3.32 0.56
C VAL A 158 -17.79 -4.33 -0.58
N ALA A 159 -18.64 -4.28 -1.60
CA ALA A 159 -18.51 -5.16 -2.77
C ALA A 159 -17.20 -4.90 -3.53
N GLY A 160 -16.81 -3.63 -3.67
CA GLY A 160 -15.52 -3.26 -4.27
C GLY A 160 -14.33 -3.78 -3.46
N GLU A 161 -14.36 -3.62 -2.13
CA GLU A 161 -13.34 -4.15 -1.22
C GLU A 161 -13.23 -5.68 -1.29
N PHE A 162 -14.37 -6.36 -1.40
CA PHE A 162 -14.44 -7.81 -1.55
C PHE A 162 -13.81 -8.26 -2.88
N CYS A 163 -14.13 -7.62 -4.00
CA CYS A 163 -13.54 -7.92 -5.31
C CYS A 163 -12.02 -7.75 -5.28
N GLN A 164 -11.53 -6.64 -4.72
CA GLN A 164 -10.10 -6.40 -4.57
C GLN A 164 -9.44 -7.42 -3.63
N GLY A 165 -10.12 -7.78 -2.54
CA GLY A 165 -9.64 -8.78 -1.57
C GLY A 165 -9.42 -10.15 -2.20
N ILE A 166 -10.39 -10.69 -2.94
CA ILE A 166 -10.30 -12.00 -3.60
C ILE A 166 -9.14 -12.08 -4.59
N THR A 167 -8.78 -10.97 -5.23
CA THR A 167 -7.66 -10.91 -6.18
C THR A 167 -6.31 -10.65 -5.53
N GLY A 168 -6.22 -10.72 -4.20
CA GLY A 168 -4.98 -10.58 -3.44
C GLY A 168 -4.61 -9.14 -3.08
N HIS A 169 -5.56 -8.19 -3.23
CA HIS A 169 -5.37 -6.80 -2.85
C HIS A 169 -4.11 -6.18 -3.52
N PHE A 170 -3.71 -4.98 -3.16
CA PHE A 170 -2.44 -4.41 -3.65
C PHE A 170 -1.21 -5.21 -3.19
N GLY A 171 -1.32 -5.97 -2.10
CA GLY A 171 -0.24 -6.83 -1.60
C GLY A 171 0.14 -7.93 -2.56
N GLY A 172 -0.83 -8.54 -3.26
CA GLY A 172 -0.58 -9.52 -4.32
C GLY A 172 0.18 -8.90 -5.51
N ALA A 173 -0.20 -7.70 -5.92
CA ALA A 173 0.48 -6.96 -6.98
C ALA A 173 1.92 -6.60 -6.59
N LEU A 174 2.12 -6.12 -5.35
CA LEU A 174 3.45 -5.79 -4.82
C LEU A 174 4.34 -7.03 -4.75
N ALA A 175 3.82 -8.15 -4.25
CA ALA A 175 4.56 -9.41 -4.17
C ALA A 175 4.96 -9.92 -5.56
N ALA A 176 4.08 -9.84 -6.55
CA ALA A 176 4.38 -10.19 -7.94
C ALA A 176 5.47 -9.28 -8.52
N LEU A 177 5.37 -7.96 -8.33
CA LEU A 177 6.34 -6.98 -8.81
C LEU A 177 7.72 -7.18 -8.19
N MET A 178 7.80 -7.38 -6.87
CA MET A 178 9.05 -7.66 -6.16
C MET A 178 9.64 -9.00 -6.58
N GLY A 179 8.79 -10.01 -6.81
CA GLY A 179 9.19 -11.30 -7.35
C GLY A 179 9.80 -11.17 -8.75
N MET A 180 9.16 -10.43 -9.68
CA MET A 180 9.72 -10.16 -11.01
C MET A 180 11.07 -9.43 -10.92
N THR A 181 11.19 -8.45 -10.01
CA THR A 181 12.45 -7.75 -9.76
C THR A 181 13.55 -8.70 -9.28
N ALA A 182 13.20 -9.65 -8.42
CA ALA A 182 14.14 -10.66 -7.94
C ALA A 182 14.55 -11.66 -9.03
N ASP A 183 13.66 -12.00 -9.96
CA ASP A 183 13.94 -12.96 -11.05
C ASP A 183 14.89 -12.38 -12.11
N ILE A 184 14.81 -11.07 -12.37
CA ILE A 184 15.67 -10.40 -13.38
C ILE A 184 17.02 -9.94 -12.84
N THR A 185 17.31 -10.17 -11.55
CA THR A 185 18.52 -9.69 -10.88
C THR A 185 19.32 -10.82 -10.25
N THR A 186 20.64 -10.70 -10.28
CA THR A 186 21.54 -11.62 -9.57
C THR A 186 21.42 -11.43 -8.05
N PRO A 187 21.46 -12.52 -7.26
CA PRO A 187 21.46 -12.42 -5.80
C PRO A 187 22.59 -11.53 -5.27
N GLY A 188 22.31 -10.76 -4.20
CA GLY A 188 23.29 -9.90 -3.56
C GLY A 188 23.02 -8.41 -3.81
N ARG A 189 24.10 -7.62 -3.92
CA ARG A 189 24.03 -6.15 -4.01
C ARG A 189 23.21 -5.64 -5.21
N SER A 190 23.31 -6.29 -6.37
CA SER A 190 22.56 -5.91 -7.58
C SER A 190 21.04 -5.99 -7.36
N ARG A 191 20.58 -7.09 -6.74
CA ARG A 191 19.15 -7.28 -6.39
C ARG A 191 18.67 -6.23 -5.39
N ALA A 192 19.45 -5.98 -4.34
CA ALA A 192 19.11 -4.98 -3.33
C ALA A 192 18.96 -3.57 -3.97
N ILE A 193 19.89 -3.16 -4.81
CA ILE A 193 19.83 -1.87 -5.53
C ILE A 193 18.59 -1.81 -6.41
N ARG A 194 18.29 -2.86 -7.18
CA ARG A 194 17.13 -2.87 -8.09
C ARG A 194 15.80 -2.79 -7.33
N ILE A 195 15.66 -3.55 -6.22
CA ILE A 195 14.49 -3.47 -5.34
C ILE A 195 14.34 -2.05 -4.79
N SER A 196 15.42 -1.43 -4.31
CA SER A 196 15.39 -0.05 -3.80
C SER A 196 14.98 0.97 -4.86
N ILE A 197 15.34 0.78 -6.13
CA ILE A 197 14.91 1.66 -7.23
C ILE A 197 13.39 1.52 -7.44
N VAL A 198 12.87 0.30 -7.48
CA VAL A 198 11.42 0.05 -7.64
C VAL A 198 10.64 0.60 -6.45
N GLU A 199 11.10 0.36 -5.20
CA GLU A 199 10.48 0.93 -4.00
C GLU A 199 10.55 2.46 -3.98
N GLY A 200 11.67 3.04 -4.41
CA GLY A 200 11.82 4.49 -4.54
C GLY A 200 10.84 5.08 -5.55
N SER A 201 10.64 4.42 -6.70
CA SER A 201 9.65 4.85 -7.69
C SER A 201 8.22 4.82 -7.14
N VAL A 202 7.89 3.79 -6.34
CA VAL A 202 6.61 3.70 -5.63
C VAL A 202 6.46 4.84 -4.64
N ALA A 203 7.48 5.11 -3.80
CA ALA A 203 7.42 6.16 -2.77
C ALA A 203 7.22 7.56 -3.38
N VAL A 204 7.94 7.88 -4.45
CA VAL A 204 7.77 9.15 -5.18
C VAL A 204 6.38 9.24 -5.79
N THR A 205 5.91 8.16 -6.41
CA THR A 205 4.55 8.09 -6.97
C THR A 205 3.49 8.31 -5.89
N MET A 206 3.63 7.68 -4.73
CA MET A 206 2.73 7.86 -3.58
C MET A 206 2.65 9.33 -3.15
N ALA A 207 3.80 9.99 -2.98
CA ALA A 207 3.87 11.38 -2.55
C ALA A 207 3.20 12.32 -3.57
N LEU A 208 3.56 12.21 -4.85
CA LEU A 208 3.02 13.07 -5.91
C LEU A 208 1.53 12.83 -6.14
N THR A 209 1.08 11.57 -6.12
CA THR A 209 -0.33 11.22 -6.28
C THR A 209 -1.16 11.77 -5.14
N THR A 210 -0.72 11.62 -3.89
CA THR A 210 -1.42 12.13 -2.72
C THR A 210 -1.62 13.65 -2.81
N LEU A 211 -0.57 14.39 -3.19
CA LEU A 211 -0.65 15.83 -3.38
C LEU A 211 -1.58 16.20 -4.53
N GLY A 212 -1.44 15.56 -5.69
CA GLY A 212 -2.26 15.83 -6.87
C GLY A 212 -3.75 15.57 -6.62
N ILE A 213 -4.08 14.47 -5.96
CA ILE A 213 -5.46 14.16 -5.58
C ILE A 213 -5.99 15.16 -4.55
N GLY A 214 -5.18 15.56 -3.57
CA GLY A 214 -5.57 16.59 -2.59
C GLY A 214 -5.97 17.93 -3.22
N ILE A 215 -5.26 18.35 -4.27
CA ILE A 215 -5.62 19.54 -5.04
C ILE A 215 -6.91 19.32 -5.82
N TRP A 216 -7.10 18.12 -6.38
CA TRP A 216 -8.20 17.82 -7.30
C TRP A 216 -9.53 17.64 -6.59
N ILE A 217 -9.54 17.07 -5.36
CA ILE A 217 -10.77 16.85 -4.58
C ILE A 217 -11.18 18.04 -3.72
N LYS A 218 -10.36 19.11 -3.65
CA LYS A 218 -10.59 20.31 -2.83
C LYS A 218 -12.01 20.89 -2.99
N ASP A 219 -12.56 20.82 -4.21
CA ASP A 219 -13.88 21.36 -4.52
C ASP A 219 -15.02 20.33 -4.42
N GLY A 220 -14.76 19.17 -3.76
CA GLY A 220 -15.73 18.09 -3.60
C GLY A 220 -16.03 17.30 -4.89
N ASN A 221 -15.23 17.45 -5.93
CA ASN A 221 -15.41 16.75 -7.19
C ASN A 221 -14.64 15.44 -7.23
N TYR A 222 -15.29 14.34 -6.88
CA TYR A 222 -14.70 12.99 -6.87
C TYR A 222 -14.75 12.30 -8.25
N LYS A 223 -15.56 12.78 -9.20
CA LYS A 223 -15.83 12.10 -10.48
C LYS A 223 -14.60 12.07 -11.38
N HIS A 224 -13.95 13.22 -11.59
CA HIS A 224 -12.78 13.31 -12.47
C HIS A 224 -11.56 12.53 -11.98
N PRO A 225 -11.17 12.63 -10.68
CA PRO A 225 -10.09 11.80 -10.14
C PRO A 225 -10.35 10.30 -10.28
N LEU A 226 -11.60 9.84 -10.10
CA LEU A 226 -11.96 8.43 -10.27
C LEU A 226 -11.80 7.94 -11.71
N ILE A 227 -12.27 8.74 -12.70
CA ILE A 227 -12.06 8.41 -14.12
C ILE A 227 -10.57 8.31 -14.45
N PHE A 228 -9.77 9.23 -13.91
CA PHE A 228 -8.32 9.21 -14.09
C PHE A 228 -7.69 7.93 -13.49
N CYS A 229 -8.11 7.48 -12.30
CA CYS A 229 -7.64 6.25 -11.70
C CYS A 229 -7.95 5.04 -12.59
N VAL A 230 -9.19 4.90 -13.06
CA VAL A 230 -9.58 3.82 -13.96
C VAL A 230 -8.75 3.83 -15.24
N ALA A 231 -8.53 5.01 -15.84
CA ALA A 231 -7.70 5.13 -17.03
C ALA A 231 -6.25 4.67 -16.77
N CYS A 232 -5.66 5.05 -15.65
CA CYS A 232 -4.32 4.60 -15.25
C CYS A 232 -4.26 3.09 -15.03
N THR A 233 -5.27 2.51 -14.36
CA THR A 233 -5.32 1.05 -14.12
C THR A 233 -5.47 0.28 -15.44
N ILE A 234 -6.34 0.72 -16.35
CA ILE A 234 -6.49 0.12 -17.68
C ILE A 234 -5.17 0.21 -18.45
N LEU A 235 -4.51 1.37 -18.44
CA LEU A 235 -3.22 1.56 -19.09
C LEU A 235 -2.15 0.64 -18.49
N ALA A 236 -2.12 0.49 -17.16
CA ALA A 236 -1.22 -0.42 -16.47
C ALA A 236 -1.45 -1.88 -16.88
N ILE A 237 -2.72 -2.31 -17.02
CA ILE A 237 -3.07 -3.66 -17.47
C ILE A 237 -2.62 -3.86 -18.92
N ILE A 238 -2.94 -2.93 -19.82
CA ILE A 238 -2.52 -3.00 -21.23
C ILE A 238 -0.99 -3.09 -21.33
N PHE A 239 -0.28 -2.21 -20.63
CA PHE A 239 1.18 -2.22 -20.64
C PHE A 239 1.74 -3.54 -20.09
N THR A 240 1.18 -4.05 -19.01
CA THR A 240 1.57 -5.34 -18.42
C THR A 240 1.32 -6.50 -19.37
N VAL A 241 0.17 -6.54 -20.05
CA VAL A 241 -0.19 -7.63 -20.97
C VAL A 241 0.69 -7.63 -22.21
N PHE A 242 0.93 -6.48 -22.83
CA PHE A 242 1.59 -6.41 -24.15
C PHE A 242 3.10 -6.18 -24.07
N ILE A 243 3.60 -5.46 -23.07
CA ILE A 243 4.99 -5.03 -23.03
C ILE A 243 5.80 -5.81 -22.00
N LEU A 244 5.21 -6.14 -20.84
CA LEU A 244 5.93 -6.83 -19.78
C LEU A 244 6.14 -8.32 -20.13
N PRO A 245 7.37 -8.82 -20.22
CA PRO A 245 7.63 -10.24 -20.43
C PRO A 245 7.36 -11.04 -19.14
N GLU A 246 7.04 -12.33 -19.29
CA GLU A 246 7.06 -13.24 -18.15
C GLU A 246 8.50 -13.46 -17.68
N THR A 247 8.74 -13.34 -16.38
CA THR A 247 10.09 -13.42 -15.80
C THR A 247 10.35 -14.77 -15.11
N SER A 248 9.30 -15.52 -14.79
CA SER A 248 9.45 -16.82 -14.14
C SER A 248 9.97 -17.86 -15.12
N THR A 249 11.12 -18.44 -14.81
CA THR A 249 11.72 -19.54 -15.59
C THR A 249 11.12 -20.91 -15.23
N SER A 250 10.22 -20.97 -14.27
CA SER A 250 9.65 -22.22 -13.70
C SER A 250 8.61 -22.91 -14.58
N HIS A 251 8.43 -22.51 -15.84
CA HIS A 251 7.48 -23.12 -16.78
C HIS A 251 7.69 -24.63 -17.03
N LYS A 252 8.72 -25.24 -16.46
CA LYS A 252 9.06 -26.66 -16.65
C LYS A 252 8.48 -27.63 -15.61
N GLN A 253 7.69 -27.16 -14.65
CA GLN A 253 7.09 -28.04 -13.62
C GLN A 253 5.57 -28.21 -13.76
N THR A 254 5.05 -28.23 -15.00
CA THR A 254 3.61 -28.27 -15.31
C THR A 254 2.92 -29.62 -15.01
N ASP A 255 3.66 -30.70 -14.70
CA ASP A 255 3.11 -32.05 -14.62
C ASP A 255 2.54 -32.47 -13.25
N ARG A 256 2.52 -31.58 -12.25
CA ARG A 256 1.90 -31.90 -10.96
C ARG A 256 0.51 -31.29 -10.86
N PRO A 257 -0.55 -32.09 -10.53
CA PRO A 257 -1.90 -31.57 -10.39
C PRO A 257 -1.96 -30.47 -9.32
N PHE A 258 -2.73 -29.41 -9.60
CA PHE A 258 -2.98 -28.33 -8.64
C PHE A 258 -3.78 -28.88 -7.45
N ARG A 259 -3.11 -29.16 -6.36
CA ARG A 259 -3.71 -29.65 -5.14
C ARG A 259 -3.61 -28.54 -4.10
N THR A 260 -4.73 -27.93 -3.72
CA THR A 260 -4.80 -26.89 -2.66
C THR A 260 -4.15 -27.36 -1.35
N LYS A 261 -4.24 -28.64 -1.04
CA LYS A 261 -3.45 -29.27 0.06
C LYS A 261 -1.94 -29.15 -0.14
N GLY A 262 -1.45 -28.97 -1.38
CA GLY A 262 -0.02 -28.78 -1.68
C GLY A 262 0.48 -27.37 -1.36
N ILE A 263 -0.36 -26.32 -1.44
CA ILE A 263 0.03 -24.94 -1.16
C ILE A 263 0.27 -24.75 0.35
N PHE A 264 -0.71 -25.12 1.15
CA PHE A 264 -0.54 -25.12 2.62
C PHE A 264 0.53 -26.11 3.07
N GLY A 265 0.64 -27.26 2.39
CA GLY A 265 1.70 -28.23 2.60
C GLY A 265 3.08 -27.70 2.28
N ALA A 266 3.25 -26.91 1.22
CA ALA A 266 4.52 -26.27 0.86
C ALA A 266 4.91 -25.22 1.90
N CYS A 267 3.99 -24.36 2.32
CA CYS A 267 4.23 -23.43 3.44
C CYS A 267 4.62 -24.17 4.72
N TYR A 268 3.89 -25.24 5.07
CA TYR A 268 4.21 -26.07 6.23
C TYR A 268 5.57 -26.77 6.11
N GLN A 269 5.92 -27.27 4.92
CA GLN A 269 7.23 -27.89 4.67
C GLN A 269 8.39 -26.93 4.86
N ILE A 270 8.26 -25.64 4.46
CA ILE A 270 9.27 -24.62 4.70
C ILE A 270 9.57 -24.51 6.20
N TYR A 271 8.53 -24.54 7.05
CA TYR A 271 8.72 -24.51 8.50
C TYR A 271 9.24 -25.82 9.09
N LYS A 272 8.97 -26.97 8.45
CA LYS A 272 9.37 -28.29 8.93
C LYS A 272 10.82 -28.63 8.58
N THR A 273 11.29 -28.24 7.37
CA THR A 273 12.62 -28.59 6.85
C THR A 273 13.75 -27.67 7.36
N VAL A 274 13.39 -26.54 7.96
CA VAL A 274 14.36 -25.54 8.42
C VAL A 274 14.77 -25.83 9.88
N ASP A 275 16.06 -25.66 10.18
CA ASP A 275 16.61 -25.79 11.54
C ASP A 275 15.82 -25.00 12.57
N ARG A 276 15.71 -25.52 13.80
CA ARG A 276 14.94 -24.92 14.89
C ARG A 276 15.30 -23.47 15.16
N LYS A 277 16.60 -23.10 15.08
CA LYS A 277 17.07 -21.71 15.28
C LYS A 277 16.60 -20.79 14.17
N ARG A 278 16.69 -21.22 12.91
CA ARG A 278 16.28 -20.45 11.73
C ARG A 278 14.75 -20.32 11.66
N ARG A 279 14.02 -21.38 12.01
CA ARG A 279 12.55 -21.37 12.10
C ARG A 279 12.04 -20.36 13.12
N LYS A 280 12.63 -20.28 14.32
CA LYS A 280 12.29 -19.25 15.32
C LYS A 280 12.48 -17.83 14.77
N LYS A 281 13.60 -17.57 14.09
CA LYS A 281 13.87 -16.26 13.49
C LYS A 281 12.83 -15.86 12.43
N ILE A 282 12.42 -16.81 11.58
CA ILE A 282 11.39 -16.61 10.56
C ILE A 282 10.04 -16.28 11.22
N ILE A 283 9.62 -17.08 12.20
CA ILE A 283 8.33 -16.86 12.89
C ILE A 283 8.31 -15.52 13.63
N VAL A 284 9.36 -15.18 14.37
CA VAL A 284 9.46 -13.90 15.07
C VAL A 284 9.44 -12.74 14.08
N GLY A 285 10.20 -12.83 12.99
CA GLY A 285 10.20 -11.81 11.94
C GLY A 285 8.81 -11.61 11.32
N GLN A 286 8.08 -12.68 11.10
CA GLN A 286 6.72 -12.64 10.52
C GLN A 286 5.71 -12.02 11.50
N ILE A 287 5.78 -12.35 12.79
CA ILE A 287 4.94 -11.75 13.84
C ILE A 287 5.23 -10.24 13.94
N LEU A 288 6.51 -9.86 13.99
CA LEU A 288 6.90 -8.45 14.03
C LEU A 288 6.42 -7.70 12.79
N PHE A 289 6.56 -8.29 11.60
CA PHE A 289 6.05 -7.70 10.36
C PHE A 289 4.53 -7.49 10.41
N CYS A 290 3.76 -8.48 10.87
CA CYS A 290 2.31 -8.34 11.01
C CYS A 290 1.93 -7.22 11.99
N ILE A 291 2.61 -7.10 13.13
CA ILE A 291 2.36 -6.04 14.12
C ILE A 291 2.65 -4.67 13.51
N VAL A 292 3.78 -4.51 12.83
CA VAL A 292 4.17 -3.24 12.19
C VAL A 292 3.18 -2.83 11.10
N VAL A 293 2.80 -3.77 10.23
CA VAL A 293 1.82 -3.50 9.16
C VAL A 293 0.45 -3.11 9.73
N ALA A 294 -0.02 -3.83 10.76
CA ALA A 294 -1.28 -3.51 11.43
C ALA A 294 -1.25 -2.10 12.06
N ALA A 295 -0.13 -1.73 12.70
CA ALA A 295 0.05 -0.40 13.27
C ALA A 295 0.07 0.70 12.21
N ILE A 296 0.72 0.47 11.07
CA ILE A 296 0.78 1.43 9.95
C ILE A 296 -0.62 1.64 9.37
N ILE A 297 -1.34 0.56 9.05
CA ILE A 297 -2.70 0.63 8.48
C ILE A 297 -3.66 1.32 9.45
N GLY A 298 -3.64 0.94 10.73
CA GLY A 298 -4.48 1.54 11.76
C GLY A 298 -4.22 3.04 11.90
N LYS A 299 -2.94 3.44 11.95
CA LYS A 299 -2.54 4.84 12.02
C LYS A 299 -3.03 5.64 10.81
N THR A 300 -2.92 5.11 9.60
CA THR A 300 -3.30 5.83 8.36
C THR A 300 -4.80 6.17 8.35
N ASN A 301 -5.66 5.24 8.76
CA ASN A 301 -7.10 5.46 8.83
C ASN A 301 -7.49 6.51 9.87
N VAL A 302 -6.88 6.48 11.05
CA VAL A 302 -7.18 7.40 12.14
C VAL A 302 -6.56 8.78 11.93
N GLN A 303 -5.38 8.84 11.32
CA GLN A 303 -4.63 10.08 11.13
C GLN A 303 -5.44 11.14 10.37
N THR A 304 -6.08 10.78 9.27
CA THR A 304 -6.86 11.72 8.46
C THR A 304 -8.01 12.32 9.28
N LEU A 305 -8.76 11.49 9.98
CA LEU A 305 -9.88 11.94 10.84
C LEU A 305 -9.38 12.85 11.98
N PHE A 306 -8.26 12.48 12.61
CA PHE A 306 -7.66 13.27 13.69
C PHE A 306 -7.21 14.67 13.23
N LEU A 307 -6.63 14.78 12.03
CA LEU A 307 -6.17 16.06 11.49
C LEU A 307 -7.33 16.97 11.05
N LEU A 308 -8.46 16.40 10.61
CA LEU A 308 -9.65 17.16 10.22
C LEU A 308 -10.46 17.67 11.41
N HIS A 309 -10.33 17.03 12.57
CA HIS A 309 -11.12 17.34 13.78
C HIS A 309 -10.42 18.36 14.70
N GLU A 310 -11.16 18.90 15.69
CA GLU A 310 -10.60 19.73 16.77
C GLU A 310 -9.51 18.96 17.55
N PRO A 311 -8.40 19.62 17.94
CA PRO A 311 -8.13 21.04 17.88
C PRO A 311 -7.44 21.53 16.60
N LEU A 312 -7.09 20.67 15.64
CA LEU A 312 -6.25 20.99 14.49
C LEU A 312 -7.04 21.61 13.34
N CYS A 313 -8.22 21.10 13.05
CA CYS A 313 -9.14 21.59 12.02
C CYS A 313 -8.49 21.86 10.65
N TRP A 314 -7.67 20.92 10.19
CA TRP A 314 -6.96 21.11 8.93
C TRP A 314 -7.91 20.97 7.73
N SER A 315 -7.62 21.72 6.66
CA SER A 315 -8.31 21.54 5.37
C SER A 315 -7.86 20.23 4.69
N GLU A 316 -8.67 19.72 3.78
CA GLU A 316 -8.38 18.52 2.99
C GLU A 316 -7.01 18.63 2.29
N LEU A 317 -6.74 19.79 1.65
CA LEU A 317 -5.47 20.04 1.00
C LEU A 317 -4.30 20.04 2.00
N HIS A 318 -4.46 20.66 3.17
CA HIS A 318 -3.41 20.69 4.20
C HIS A 318 -3.03 19.29 4.68
N VAL A 319 -4.03 18.40 4.88
CA VAL A 319 -3.82 16.99 5.23
C VAL A 319 -3.03 16.27 4.12
N GLN A 320 -3.34 16.51 2.85
CA GLN A 320 -2.65 15.85 1.74
C GLN A 320 -1.22 16.38 1.55
N VAL A 321 -0.98 17.69 1.72
CA VAL A 321 0.38 18.27 1.71
C VAL A 321 1.22 17.66 2.84
N PHE A 322 0.67 17.58 4.04
CA PHE A 322 1.34 16.95 5.18
C PHE A 322 1.65 15.47 4.92
N THR A 323 0.73 14.74 4.34
CA THR A 323 0.92 13.30 4.01
C THR A 323 2.00 13.13 2.94
N CYS A 324 2.00 13.96 1.91
CA CYS A 324 3.04 13.99 0.88
C CYS A 324 4.44 14.25 1.49
N LEU A 325 4.58 15.32 2.27
CA LEU A 325 5.84 15.65 2.95
C LEU A 325 6.29 14.53 3.88
N SER A 326 5.35 13.95 4.64
CA SER A 326 5.63 12.82 5.54
C SER A 326 6.17 11.59 4.80
N MET A 327 5.63 11.28 3.62
CA MET A 327 6.10 10.15 2.80
C MET A 327 7.51 10.39 2.27
N LEU A 328 7.79 11.59 1.76
CA LEU A 328 9.11 11.95 1.24
C LEU A 328 10.17 11.94 2.35
N ILE A 329 9.85 12.52 3.51
CA ILE A 329 10.75 12.55 4.67
C ILE A 329 11.00 11.13 5.19
N ASN A 330 9.97 10.33 5.34
CA ASN A 330 10.11 8.94 5.78
C ASN A 330 11.04 8.15 4.85
N TRP A 331 10.81 8.22 3.54
CA TRP A 331 11.66 7.50 2.59
C TRP A 331 13.11 8.02 2.60
N GLY A 332 13.30 9.34 2.60
CA GLY A 332 14.62 9.96 2.68
C GLY A 332 15.36 9.62 3.99
N SER A 333 14.67 9.67 5.13
CA SER A 333 15.24 9.34 6.43
C SER A 333 15.66 7.87 6.55
N VAL A 334 14.88 6.94 5.99
CA VAL A 334 15.25 5.51 5.96
C VAL A 334 16.55 5.30 5.18
N VAL A 335 16.69 5.91 3.99
CA VAL A 335 17.91 5.77 3.18
C VAL A 335 19.14 6.31 3.94
N ILE A 336 19.00 7.48 4.56
CA ILE A 336 20.07 8.12 5.34
C ILE A 336 20.39 7.30 6.59
N ALA A 337 19.36 6.92 7.35
CA ALA A 337 19.52 6.16 8.59
C ALA A 337 20.20 4.82 8.36
N VAL A 338 19.74 4.05 7.37
CA VAL A 338 20.37 2.76 7.02
C VAL A 338 21.84 2.96 6.66
N LYS A 339 22.18 3.96 5.83
CA LYS A 339 23.56 4.25 5.42
C LYS A 339 24.46 4.63 6.61
N ILE A 340 23.93 5.36 7.59
CA ILE A 340 24.67 5.79 8.77
C ILE A 340 24.75 4.65 9.80
N LEU A 341 23.61 4.05 10.13
CA LEU A 341 23.54 3.03 11.19
C LEU A 341 24.30 1.74 10.86
N HIS A 342 24.37 1.36 9.57
CA HIS A 342 25.19 0.21 9.14
C HIS A 342 26.69 0.33 9.49
N LYS A 343 27.16 1.55 9.78
CA LYS A 343 28.54 1.75 10.25
C LYS A 343 28.73 1.42 11.73
N PHE A 344 27.66 1.50 12.51
CA PHE A 344 27.70 1.39 13.97
C PHE A 344 26.95 0.19 14.53
N CYS A 345 25.93 -0.29 13.82
CA CYS A 345 25.02 -1.32 14.30
C CYS A 345 24.87 -2.47 13.29
N HIS A 346 24.63 -3.67 13.81
CA HIS A 346 24.18 -4.81 13.01
C HIS A 346 22.73 -4.63 12.60
N ASP A 347 22.26 -5.34 11.58
CA ASP A 347 20.90 -5.26 11.03
C ASP A 347 19.79 -5.28 12.08
N TYR A 348 19.95 -6.12 13.13
CA TYR A 348 19.00 -6.18 14.25
C TYR A 348 18.94 -4.88 15.07
N GLY A 349 20.07 -4.21 15.24
CA GLY A 349 20.13 -2.93 15.94
C GLY A 349 19.37 -1.83 15.20
N ILE A 350 19.44 -1.84 13.87
CA ILE A 350 18.73 -0.89 13.01
C ILE A 350 17.22 -1.09 13.14
N VAL A 351 16.74 -2.35 13.12
CA VAL A 351 15.32 -2.67 13.29
C VAL A 351 14.81 -2.22 14.66
N VAL A 352 15.58 -2.46 15.72
CA VAL A 352 15.22 -2.06 17.09
C VAL A 352 15.18 -0.53 17.22
N ALA A 353 16.17 0.18 16.68
CA ALA A 353 16.19 1.64 16.67
C ALA A 353 14.97 2.21 15.92
N GLY A 354 14.64 1.66 14.74
CA GLY A 354 13.47 2.05 13.98
C GLY A 354 12.14 1.81 14.73
N ALA A 355 12.04 0.72 15.49
CA ALA A 355 10.87 0.46 16.33
C ALA A 355 10.72 1.49 17.46
N PHE A 356 11.82 1.84 18.14
CA PHE A 356 11.80 2.87 19.20
C PHE A 356 11.41 4.24 18.64
N THR A 357 11.96 4.66 17.50
CA THR A 357 11.59 5.93 16.87
C THR A 357 10.13 5.95 16.44
N ALA A 358 9.60 4.83 15.90
CA ALA A 358 8.20 4.72 15.52
C ALA A 358 7.24 4.81 16.73
N ILE A 359 7.61 4.20 17.85
CA ILE A 359 6.84 4.29 19.12
C ILE A 359 6.86 5.74 19.63
N ALA A 360 8.03 6.38 19.72
CA ALA A 360 8.16 7.76 20.16
C ALA A 360 7.34 8.72 19.28
N ALA A 361 7.46 8.59 17.97
CA ALA A 361 6.68 9.38 17.01
C ALA A 361 5.16 9.18 17.18
N SER A 362 4.71 7.95 17.45
CA SER A 362 3.29 7.65 17.65
C SER A 362 2.75 8.24 18.96
N ILE A 363 3.54 8.18 20.03
CA ILE A 363 3.20 8.81 21.32
C ILE A 363 3.11 10.33 21.16
N THR A 364 4.12 10.96 20.54
CA THR A 364 4.14 12.41 20.32
C THR A 364 2.96 12.84 19.43
N PHE A 365 2.61 12.06 18.41
CA PHE A 365 1.44 12.32 17.57
C PHE A 365 0.13 12.26 18.35
N ALA A 366 -0.03 11.28 19.27
CA ALA A 366 -1.25 11.14 20.07
C ALA A 366 -1.49 12.31 21.02
N PHE A 367 -0.43 12.93 21.53
CA PHE A 367 -0.50 14.10 22.41
C PHE A 367 -0.38 15.44 21.68
N GLY A 368 -0.14 15.44 20.37
CA GLY A 368 0.02 16.64 19.56
C GLY A 368 -1.28 17.40 19.41
N ARG A 369 -1.37 18.58 20.06
CA ARG A 369 -2.50 19.52 19.94
C ARG A 369 -2.18 20.75 19.11
N GLU A 370 -0.91 20.95 18.78
CA GLU A 370 -0.43 22.10 18.03
C GLU A 370 0.21 21.65 16.71
N ASN A 371 0.05 22.47 15.67
CA ASN A 371 0.51 22.15 14.33
C ASN A 371 2.01 21.81 14.27
N TRP A 372 2.87 22.55 14.96
CA TRP A 372 4.31 22.33 14.95
C TRP A 372 4.71 20.97 15.57
N ILE A 373 3.99 20.50 16.61
CA ILE A 373 4.22 19.20 17.23
C ILE A 373 3.96 18.09 16.23
N ILE A 374 2.87 18.20 15.45
CA ILE A 374 2.48 17.22 14.43
C ILE A 374 3.54 17.12 13.33
N TYR A 375 4.14 18.25 12.94
CA TYR A 375 5.24 18.24 11.96
C TYR A 375 6.51 17.61 12.55
N ILE A 376 6.90 17.93 13.77
CA ILE A 376 8.10 17.38 14.42
C ILE A 376 8.00 15.86 14.60
N CYS A 377 6.81 15.28 14.88
CA CYS A 377 6.63 13.83 15.01
C CYS A 377 7.01 13.04 13.75
N LYS A 378 7.19 13.71 12.63
CA LYS A 378 7.49 13.07 11.34
C LYS A 378 8.98 13.19 10.94
N PHE A 379 9.72 14.07 11.61
CA PHE A 379 11.18 14.21 11.48
C PHE A 379 11.90 13.32 12.49
#